data_09a3f8d39b27383ff2f39dfe75c7515b
#
_entry.id   09a3f8d39b27383ff2f39dfe75c7515b
#
_cell.length_a   1.000
_cell.length_b   1.000
_cell.length_c   1.000
_cell.angle_alpha   90.00
_cell.angle_beta   90.00
_cell.angle_gamma   90.00
#
_symmetry.space_group_name_H-M   'P 1'
#
loop_
_entity.id
_entity.type
_entity.pdbx_description
1 polymer ?
#
loop_
_entity_poly.entity_id
_entity_poly.type
_entity_poly.pdbx_seq_one_letter_code
_entity_poly.pdbx_strand_id
1 'polypeptide(L)'
;MLERAGLSEKDVQIVEMSPPEMPSALSVGQIAGYSVAEPFGSLAIEMGTGKVFEDPDHLVHIISARLVFNGQFVDEHHDLAKTFTKAYLDAGTYLDEHPEAQKEIALKYMKFKDPVIERSLQVIGFGDLALTEDRYNALVHHMTHVDLIKKVPSYSEFVDTSLLPVGGRP
;
A
#
# COMPACT_ATOMS: atom_id res chain seq x y z
N MET A 1 -8.53 14.13 -3.85
CA MET A 1 -7.76 14.70 -4.99
C MET A 1 -8.61 15.64 -5.84
N LEU A 2 -9.62 15.16 -6.54
CA LEU A 2 -10.45 16.00 -7.44
C LEU A 2 -11.07 17.20 -6.71
N GLU A 3 -11.69 17.00 -5.57
CA GLU A 3 -12.31 18.08 -4.78
C GLU A 3 -11.34 19.23 -4.43
N ARG A 4 -10.07 18.91 -4.12
CA ARG A 4 -9.05 19.94 -3.87
C ARG A 4 -8.70 20.76 -5.11
N ALA A 5 -8.88 20.17 -6.29
CA ALA A 5 -8.74 20.88 -7.57
C ALA A 5 -10.04 21.57 -8.02
N GLY A 6 -11.10 21.52 -7.20
CA GLY A 6 -12.41 22.03 -7.56
C GLY A 6 -13.15 21.18 -8.59
N LEU A 7 -12.74 19.91 -8.75
CA LEU A 7 -13.27 18.95 -9.68
C LEU A 7 -14.09 17.86 -8.97
N SER A 8 -14.91 17.17 -9.72
CA SER A 8 -15.72 16.02 -9.30
C SER A 8 -15.47 14.82 -10.21
N GLU A 9 -16.01 13.67 -9.88
CA GLU A 9 -15.97 12.49 -10.75
C GLU A 9 -16.63 12.70 -12.12
N LYS A 10 -17.52 13.70 -12.24
CA LYS A 10 -18.18 14.03 -13.52
C LYS A 10 -17.25 14.77 -14.48
N ASP A 11 -16.16 15.31 -13.98
CA ASP A 11 -15.18 16.08 -14.75
C ASP A 11 -14.05 15.19 -15.31
N VAL A 12 -14.05 13.89 -14.95
CA VAL A 12 -13.05 12.90 -15.36
C VAL A 12 -13.72 11.61 -15.81
N GLN A 13 -13.06 10.88 -16.68
CA GLN A 13 -13.45 9.52 -17.03
C GLN A 13 -12.58 8.53 -16.23
N ILE A 14 -13.20 7.84 -15.27
CA ILE A 14 -12.54 6.79 -14.50
C ILE A 14 -12.62 5.49 -15.29
N VAL A 15 -11.47 4.85 -15.50
CA VAL A 15 -11.32 3.58 -16.19
C VAL A 15 -10.72 2.56 -15.24
N GLU A 16 -11.41 1.45 -15.01
CA GLU A 16 -10.86 0.32 -14.26
C GLU A 16 -9.90 -0.48 -15.15
N MET A 17 -8.70 -0.73 -14.64
CA MET A 17 -7.64 -1.39 -15.38
C MET A 17 -6.73 -2.18 -14.45
N SER A 18 -6.16 -3.29 -14.91
CA SER A 18 -5.20 -4.04 -14.11
C SER A 18 -3.87 -3.28 -13.97
N PRO A 19 -3.20 -3.31 -12.78
CA PRO A 19 -1.95 -2.59 -12.56
C PRO A 19 -0.86 -2.81 -13.63
N PRO A 20 -0.61 -4.04 -14.14
CA PRO A 20 0.39 -4.25 -15.17
C PRO A 20 0.10 -3.58 -16.51
N GLU A 21 -1.17 -3.27 -16.82
CA GLU A 21 -1.58 -2.64 -18.08
C GLU A 21 -1.43 -1.12 -18.06
N MET A 22 -1.50 -0.51 -16.86
CA MET A 22 -1.52 0.95 -16.70
C MET A 22 -0.33 1.68 -17.32
N PRO A 23 0.95 1.26 -17.13
CA PRO A 23 2.09 1.94 -17.75
C PRO A 23 2.03 1.93 -19.29
N SER A 24 1.57 0.82 -19.88
CA SER A 24 1.42 0.71 -21.33
C SER A 24 0.29 1.59 -21.86
N ALA A 25 -0.87 1.60 -21.19
CA ALA A 25 -2.00 2.44 -21.54
C ALA A 25 -1.66 3.94 -21.46
N LEU A 26 -0.88 4.35 -20.44
CA LEU A 26 -0.36 5.71 -20.35
C LEU A 26 0.57 6.03 -21.52
N SER A 27 1.48 5.12 -21.86
CA SER A 27 2.49 5.34 -22.90
C SER A 27 1.90 5.60 -24.29
N VAL A 28 0.73 5.03 -24.58
CA VAL A 28 0.02 5.22 -25.86
C VAL A 28 -1.10 6.27 -25.78
N GLY A 29 -1.22 6.99 -24.65
CA GLY A 29 -2.22 8.03 -24.48
C GLY A 29 -3.67 7.53 -24.30
N GLN A 30 -3.86 6.25 -24.03
CA GLN A 30 -5.18 5.67 -23.76
C GLN A 30 -5.77 6.20 -22.44
N ILE A 31 -4.92 6.50 -21.47
CA ILE A 31 -5.26 7.16 -20.20
C ILE A 31 -4.34 8.36 -19.99
N ALA A 32 -4.85 9.39 -19.33
CA ALA A 32 -4.09 10.60 -19.01
C ALA A 32 -3.24 10.47 -17.73
N GLY A 33 -3.59 9.54 -16.84
CA GLY A 33 -2.91 9.29 -15.60
C GLY A 33 -3.51 8.09 -14.88
N TYR A 34 -2.83 7.61 -13.83
CA TYR A 34 -3.33 6.51 -13.00
C TYR A 34 -2.78 6.61 -11.58
N SER A 35 -3.45 5.93 -10.66
CA SER A 35 -2.98 5.72 -9.28
C SER A 35 -2.79 4.22 -9.06
N VAL A 36 -1.63 3.82 -8.59
CA VAL A 36 -1.26 2.41 -8.47
C VAL A 36 -0.18 2.23 -7.40
N ALA A 37 -0.09 1.03 -6.83
CA ALA A 37 1.02 0.66 -5.97
C ALA A 37 2.31 0.44 -6.79
N GLU A 38 3.46 0.62 -6.15
CA GLU A 38 4.76 0.28 -6.73
C GLU A 38 4.82 -1.24 -7.07
N PRO A 39 5.56 -1.63 -8.12
CA PRO A 39 6.54 -0.85 -8.89
C PRO A 39 5.99 -0.23 -10.19
N PHE A 40 4.70 -0.22 -10.41
CA PHE A 40 4.10 0.21 -11.68
C PHE A 40 4.18 1.73 -11.90
N GLY A 41 4.22 2.54 -10.82
CA GLY A 41 4.51 3.96 -10.89
C GLY A 41 5.93 4.21 -11.40
N SER A 42 6.90 3.59 -10.77
CA SER A 42 8.32 3.65 -11.16
C SER A 42 8.56 3.13 -12.57
N LEU A 43 7.82 2.11 -13.01
CA LEU A 43 7.93 1.58 -14.37
C LEU A 43 7.60 2.63 -15.44
N ALA A 44 6.53 3.41 -15.28
CA ALA A 44 6.19 4.45 -16.25
C ALA A 44 7.25 5.56 -16.32
N ILE A 45 7.87 5.89 -15.21
CA ILE A 45 8.95 6.88 -15.16
C ILE A 45 10.18 6.35 -15.90
N GLU A 46 10.58 5.11 -15.65
CA GLU A 46 11.72 4.47 -16.32
C GLU A 46 11.48 4.25 -17.82
N MET A 47 10.23 4.10 -18.23
CA MET A 47 9.84 4.11 -19.65
C MET A 47 9.89 5.51 -20.27
N GLY A 48 10.05 6.56 -19.49
CA GLY A 48 10.02 7.95 -19.95
C GLY A 48 8.62 8.43 -20.37
N THR A 49 7.56 7.72 -19.98
CA THR A 49 6.18 7.97 -20.42
C THR A 49 5.33 8.64 -19.35
N GLY A 50 5.79 8.68 -18.12
CA GLY A 50 5.07 9.24 -16.99
C GLY A 50 5.92 10.17 -16.12
N LYS A 51 5.25 10.96 -15.33
CA LYS A 51 5.82 11.76 -14.23
C LYS A 51 4.98 11.54 -12.99
N VAL A 52 5.62 11.51 -11.82
CA VAL A 52 4.89 11.51 -10.55
C VAL A 52 4.23 12.88 -10.38
N PHE A 53 2.96 12.87 -10.07
CA PHE A 53 2.28 14.04 -9.51
C PHE A 53 2.50 13.99 -8.00
N GLU A 54 3.38 14.83 -7.53
CA GLU A 54 3.61 15.00 -6.09
C GLU A 54 2.59 16.00 -5.55
N ASP A 55 1.74 15.52 -4.64
CA ASP A 55 0.96 16.43 -3.80
C ASP A 55 1.83 16.79 -2.58
N PRO A 56 2.28 18.05 -2.46
CA PRO A 56 3.15 18.47 -1.36
C PRO A 56 2.50 18.31 0.02
N ASP A 57 1.17 18.20 0.09
CA ASP A 57 0.44 18.02 1.34
C ASP A 57 0.26 16.55 1.74
N HIS A 58 0.86 15.62 0.99
CA HIS A 58 0.77 14.16 1.22
C HIS A 58 -0.64 13.73 1.57
N LEU A 59 -1.47 13.55 0.55
CA LEU A 59 -2.93 13.38 0.70
C LEU A 59 -3.35 12.28 1.65
N VAL A 60 -2.62 11.19 1.75
CA VAL A 60 -2.88 10.11 2.71
C VAL A 60 -1.61 9.27 2.90
N HIS A 61 -1.16 9.08 4.11
CA HIS A 61 -0.27 7.97 4.44
C HIS A 61 -1.07 6.67 4.36
N ILE A 62 -1.13 6.09 3.16
CA ILE A 62 -1.83 4.83 2.94
C ILE A 62 -0.89 3.70 3.33
N ILE A 63 -1.27 2.93 4.32
CA ILE A 63 -0.70 1.61 4.50
C ILE A 63 -1.30 0.72 3.41
N SER A 64 -0.53 0.44 2.37
CA SER A 64 -1.01 -0.28 1.18
C SER A 64 -1.09 -1.79 1.37
N ALA A 65 -0.39 -2.35 2.34
CA ALA A 65 -0.39 -3.78 2.64
C ALA A 65 -1.05 -4.09 3.99
N ARG A 66 -1.72 -5.23 4.07
CA ARG A 66 -2.30 -5.79 5.29
C ARG A 66 -1.98 -7.27 5.35
N LEU A 67 -1.59 -7.74 6.53
CA LEU A 67 -1.53 -9.17 6.81
C LEU A 67 -2.94 -9.62 7.21
N VAL A 68 -3.52 -10.52 6.45
CA VAL A 68 -4.88 -11.03 6.68
C VAL A 68 -4.81 -12.53 6.83
N PHE A 69 -5.41 -13.04 7.88
CA PHE A 69 -5.58 -14.46 8.12
C PHE A 69 -7.02 -14.90 7.90
N ASN A 70 -7.21 -16.16 7.59
CA ASN A 70 -8.52 -16.80 7.68
C ASN A 70 -8.92 -16.91 9.17
N GLY A 71 -10.15 -16.50 9.53
CA GLY A 71 -10.61 -16.50 10.92
C GLY A 71 -10.56 -17.89 11.56
N GLN A 72 -11.03 -18.93 10.87
CA GLN A 72 -10.98 -20.30 11.38
C GLN A 72 -9.52 -20.74 11.63
N PHE A 73 -8.58 -20.35 10.75
CA PHE A 73 -7.16 -20.65 10.98
C PHE A 73 -6.62 -19.98 12.24
N VAL A 74 -7.03 -18.75 12.53
CA VAL A 74 -6.63 -18.07 13.78
C VAL A 74 -7.20 -18.75 14.99
N ASP A 75 -8.48 -19.15 14.95
CA ASP A 75 -9.15 -19.86 16.05
C ASP A 75 -8.47 -21.20 16.36
N GLU A 76 -8.07 -21.96 15.33
CA GLU A 76 -7.45 -23.27 15.49
C GLU A 76 -5.93 -23.20 15.74
N HIS A 77 -5.24 -22.14 15.31
CA HIS A 77 -3.79 -22.03 15.28
C HIS A 77 -3.27 -20.66 15.74
N HIS A 78 -3.86 -20.10 16.80
CA HIS A 78 -3.56 -18.74 17.28
C HIS A 78 -2.07 -18.48 17.50
N ASP A 79 -1.34 -19.39 18.15
CA ASP A 79 0.08 -19.24 18.44
C ASP A 79 0.94 -19.23 17.15
N LEU A 80 0.52 -20.00 16.14
CA LEU A 80 1.19 -20.00 14.85
C LEU A 80 0.97 -18.69 14.10
N ALA A 81 -0.28 -18.17 14.08
CA ALA A 81 -0.59 -16.87 13.50
C ALA A 81 0.19 -15.76 14.17
N LYS A 82 0.30 -15.78 15.51
CA LYS A 82 1.09 -14.82 16.30
C LYS A 82 2.58 -14.91 15.99
N THR A 83 3.13 -16.10 15.90
CA THR A 83 4.54 -16.32 15.53
C THR A 83 4.83 -15.80 14.12
N PHE A 84 3.95 -16.06 13.17
CA PHE A 84 4.08 -15.55 11.82
C PHE A 84 3.99 -14.01 11.79
N THR A 85 3.02 -13.42 12.50
CA THR A 85 2.88 -11.95 12.61
C THR A 85 4.16 -11.32 13.15
N LYS A 86 4.74 -11.91 14.20
CA LYS A 86 6.02 -11.44 14.74
C LYS A 86 7.14 -11.49 13.69
N ALA A 87 7.29 -12.62 13.00
CA ALA A 87 8.31 -12.78 11.96
C ALA A 87 8.12 -11.77 10.80
N TYR A 88 6.86 -11.48 10.43
CA TYR A 88 6.54 -10.50 9.41
C TYR A 88 6.96 -9.08 9.83
N LEU A 89 6.67 -8.69 11.08
CA LEU A 89 7.06 -7.39 11.62
C LEU A 89 8.58 -7.26 11.77
N ASP A 90 9.24 -8.31 12.27
CA ASP A 90 10.70 -8.37 12.39
C ASP A 90 11.37 -8.22 11.01
N ALA A 91 10.81 -8.86 9.99
CA ALA A 91 11.31 -8.75 8.61
C ALA A 91 11.17 -7.33 8.05
N GLY A 92 10.06 -6.65 8.34
CA GLY A 92 9.87 -5.24 7.97
C GLY A 92 10.93 -4.34 8.60
N THR A 93 11.16 -4.48 9.90
CA THR A 93 12.20 -3.75 10.64
C THR A 93 13.59 -4.05 10.07
N TYR A 94 13.89 -5.32 9.82
CA TYR A 94 15.17 -5.71 9.22
C TYR A 94 15.39 -5.05 7.86
N LEU A 95 14.37 -5.00 7.02
CA LEU A 95 14.48 -4.38 5.70
C LEU A 95 14.72 -2.87 5.78
N ASP A 96 14.08 -2.16 6.72
CA ASP A 96 14.33 -0.72 6.92
C ASP A 96 15.76 -0.44 7.39
N GLU A 97 16.34 -1.33 8.20
CA GLU A 97 17.71 -1.22 8.69
C GLU A 97 18.77 -1.66 7.66
N HIS A 98 18.37 -2.40 6.60
CA HIS A 98 19.27 -3.02 5.62
C HIS A 98 18.84 -2.72 4.17
N PRO A 99 19.06 -1.49 3.68
CA PRO A 99 18.67 -1.11 2.31
C PRO A 99 19.27 -2.00 1.20
N GLU A 100 20.47 -2.53 1.43
CA GLU A 100 21.11 -3.47 0.49
C GLU A 100 20.34 -4.78 0.37
N ALA A 101 19.78 -5.28 1.49
CA ALA A 101 18.94 -6.47 1.49
C ALA A 101 17.60 -6.24 0.79
N GLN A 102 17.03 -5.03 0.90
CA GLN A 102 15.81 -4.67 0.17
C GLN A 102 16.00 -4.89 -1.34
N LYS A 103 17.08 -4.36 -1.90
CA LYS A 103 17.39 -4.47 -3.33
C LYS A 103 17.62 -5.91 -3.75
N GLU A 104 18.47 -6.64 -3.03
CA GLU A 104 18.76 -8.05 -3.31
C GLU A 104 17.51 -8.90 -3.33
N ILE A 105 16.66 -8.76 -2.29
CA ILE A 105 15.42 -9.52 -2.16
C ILE A 105 14.43 -9.12 -3.26
N ALA A 106 14.25 -7.84 -3.52
CA ALA A 106 13.35 -7.37 -4.56
C ALA A 106 13.75 -7.91 -5.95
N LEU A 107 15.02 -7.86 -6.32
CA LEU A 107 15.53 -8.41 -7.57
C LEU A 107 15.38 -9.93 -7.68
N LYS A 108 15.47 -10.63 -6.55
CA LYS A 108 15.28 -12.08 -6.50
C LYS A 108 13.84 -12.52 -6.75
N TYR A 109 12.87 -11.77 -6.22
CA TYR A 109 11.47 -12.17 -6.23
C TYR A 109 10.60 -11.39 -7.21
N MET A 110 11.00 -10.19 -7.61
CA MET A 110 10.24 -9.34 -8.52
C MET A 110 10.85 -9.39 -9.93
N LYS A 111 9.98 -9.51 -10.95
CA LYS A 111 10.41 -9.59 -12.36
C LYS A 111 10.50 -8.21 -13.01
N PHE A 112 11.19 -7.28 -12.35
CA PHE A 112 11.42 -5.93 -12.88
C PHE A 112 12.90 -5.68 -13.06
N LYS A 113 13.24 -4.72 -13.92
CA LYS A 113 14.63 -4.30 -14.15
C LYS A 113 15.16 -3.50 -12.95
N ASP A 114 16.45 -3.55 -12.74
CA ASP A 114 17.18 -2.86 -11.67
C ASP A 114 16.75 -1.39 -11.47
N PRO A 115 16.70 -0.52 -12.49
CA PRO A 115 16.32 0.89 -12.29
C PRO A 115 14.89 1.07 -11.77
N VAL A 116 13.95 0.19 -12.17
CA VAL A 116 12.57 0.23 -11.66
C VAL A 116 12.54 -0.13 -10.19
N ILE A 117 13.26 -1.19 -9.80
CA ILE A 117 13.37 -1.62 -8.39
C ILE A 117 14.02 -0.54 -7.54
N GLU A 118 15.16 0.00 -7.97
CA GLU A 118 15.85 1.08 -7.24
C GLU A 118 14.95 2.28 -6.98
N ARG A 119 14.20 2.70 -7.99
CA ARG A 119 13.25 3.82 -7.85
C ARG A 119 12.11 3.49 -6.89
N SER A 120 11.52 2.29 -7.01
CA SER A 120 10.42 1.86 -6.14
C SER A 120 10.85 1.83 -4.68
N LEU A 121 12.04 1.35 -4.37
CA LEU A 121 12.58 1.28 -3.01
C LEU A 121 12.81 2.65 -2.35
N GLN A 122 12.87 3.73 -3.14
CA GLN A 122 12.97 5.09 -2.60
C GLN A 122 11.66 5.61 -1.99
N VAL A 123 10.53 4.98 -2.33
CA VAL A 123 9.19 5.43 -1.91
C VAL A 123 8.43 4.40 -1.09
N ILE A 124 8.96 3.18 -0.96
CA ILE A 124 8.36 2.11 -0.15
C ILE A 124 9.01 2.10 1.24
N GLY A 125 8.20 2.12 2.30
CA GLY A 125 8.64 1.85 3.67
C GLY A 125 8.24 0.44 4.10
N PHE A 126 9.06 -0.23 4.88
CA PHE A 126 8.85 -1.61 5.33
C PHE A 126 8.60 -1.73 6.84
N GLY A 127 9.10 -0.81 7.66
CA GLY A 127 9.10 -0.94 9.12
C GLY A 127 7.83 -0.46 9.82
N ASP A 128 7.09 0.46 9.23
CA ASP A 128 5.86 1.00 9.83
C ASP A 128 4.61 0.29 9.28
N LEU A 129 4.46 -0.97 9.66
CA LEU A 129 3.39 -1.85 9.17
C LEU A 129 2.15 -1.85 10.07
N ALA A 130 2.16 -1.13 11.19
CA ALA A 130 1.07 -1.14 12.13
C ALA A 130 -0.13 -0.31 11.66
N LEU A 131 -1.31 -0.92 11.67
CA LEU A 131 -2.57 -0.22 11.55
C LEU A 131 -3.03 0.22 12.94
N THR A 132 -2.61 1.41 13.35
CA THR A 132 -3.09 2.00 14.61
C THR A 132 -4.56 2.40 14.50
N GLU A 133 -5.23 2.57 15.65
CA GLU A 133 -6.63 3.02 15.68
C GLU A 133 -6.81 4.39 15.02
N ASP A 134 -5.87 5.30 15.20
CA ASP A 134 -5.91 6.63 14.54
C ASP A 134 -5.83 6.52 13.02
N ARG A 135 -4.95 5.66 12.49
CA ARG A 135 -4.83 5.40 11.05
C ARG A 135 -6.07 4.72 10.50
N TYR A 136 -6.64 3.78 11.26
CA TYR A 136 -7.91 3.14 10.91
C TYR A 136 -9.03 4.16 10.83
N ASN A 137 -9.17 5.01 11.84
CA ASN A 137 -10.21 6.03 11.89
C ASN A 137 -10.07 7.07 10.76
N ALA A 138 -8.83 7.47 10.43
CA ALA A 138 -8.56 8.35 9.29
C ALA A 138 -8.98 7.71 7.96
N LEU A 139 -8.62 6.42 7.75
CA LEU A 139 -9.02 5.67 6.56
C LEU A 139 -10.54 5.57 6.43
N VAL A 140 -11.22 5.16 7.52
CA VAL A 140 -12.68 5.02 7.57
C VAL A 140 -13.37 6.36 7.29
N HIS A 141 -12.85 7.45 7.85
CA HIS A 141 -13.39 8.79 7.59
C HIS A 141 -13.37 9.12 6.09
N HIS A 142 -12.25 8.87 5.42
CA HIS A 142 -12.16 9.10 3.98
C HIS A 142 -13.08 8.20 3.17
N MET A 143 -13.15 6.90 3.51
CA MET A 143 -13.99 5.93 2.80
C MET A 143 -15.48 6.21 2.95
N THR A 144 -15.92 6.70 4.11
CA THR A 144 -17.32 7.10 4.34
C THR A 144 -17.65 8.44 3.67
N HIS A 145 -16.70 9.36 3.63
CA HIS A 145 -16.88 10.65 2.96
C HIS A 145 -17.17 10.51 1.45
N VAL A 146 -16.59 9.50 0.82
CA VAL A 146 -16.80 9.21 -0.61
C VAL A 146 -17.83 8.09 -0.86
N ASP A 147 -18.67 7.76 0.11
CA ASP A 147 -19.69 6.71 0.03
C ASP A 147 -19.17 5.30 -0.36
N LEU A 148 -17.88 5.05 -0.19
CA LEU A 148 -17.27 3.77 -0.52
C LEU A 148 -17.70 2.66 0.45
N ILE A 149 -17.92 3.01 1.72
CA ILE A 149 -18.43 2.10 2.75
C ILE A 149 -19.60 2.72 3.50
N LYS A 150 -20.62 1.91 3.79
CA LYS A 150 -21.83 2.34 4.53
C LYS A 150 -21.85 1.83 5.96
N LYS A 151 -21.25 0.67 6.21
CA LYS A 151 -21.15 0.06 7.53
C LYS A 151 -19.69 -0.05 7.91
N VAL A 152 -19.35 0.61 9.01
CA VAL A 152 -18.00 0.65 9.54
C VAL A 152 -17.91 -0.27 10.73
N PRO A 153 -17.07 -1.32 10.72
CA PRO A 153 -16.75 -2.07 11.93
C PRO A 153 -15.98 -1.20 12.92
N SER A 154 -16.01 -1.53 14.18
CA SER A 154 -15.08 -0.92 15.14
C SER A 154 -13.65 -1.36 14.85
N TYR A 155 -12.68 -0.60 15.37
CA TYR A 155 -11.26 -0.97 15.23
C TYR A 155 -10.98 -2.39 15.74
N SER A 156 -11.53 -2.73 16.91
CA SER A 156 -11.37 -4.06 17.52
C SER A 156 -12.06 -5.20 16.78
N GLU A 157 -13.10 -4.91 15.97
CA GLU A 157 -13.71 -5.89 15.07
C GLU A 157 -12.88 -6.09 13.80
N PHE A 158 -12.12 -5.08 13.41
CA PHE A 158 -11.33 -5.09 12.17
C PHE A 158 -9.90 -5.56 12.37
N VAL A 159 -9.29 -5.23 13.52
CA VAL A 159 -7.89 -5.52 13.84
C VAL A 159 -7.80 -6.44 15.04
N ASP A 160 -7.27 -7.63 14.85
CA ASP A 160 -6.95 -8.55 15.94
C ASP A 160 -5.58 -8.20 16.54
N THR A 161 -5.61 -7.41 17.62
CA THR A 161 -4.40 -6.99 18.32
C THR A 161 -3.79 -8.11 19.18
N SER A 162 -4.48 -9.23 19.39
CA SER A 162 -3.96 -10.38 20.16
C SER A 162 -2.80 -11.07 19.45
N LEU A 163 -2.72 -10.91 18.12
CA LEU A 163 -1.63 -11.45 17.30
C LEU A 163 -0.36 -10.59 17.36
N LEU A 164 -0.43 -9.38 17.90
CA LEU A 164 0.75 -8.51 18.01
C LEU A 164 1.70 -9.00 19.11
N PRO A 165 3.02 -8.83 18.97
CA PRO A 165 3.98 -9.14 20.01
C PRO A 165 3.73 -8.28 21.25
N VAL A 166 3.89 -8.87 22.44
CA VAL A 166 3.78 -8.15 23.74
C VAL A 166 4.84 -7.05 23.77
N GLY A 167 4.43 -5.79 23.92
CA GLY A 167 5.33 -4.64 23.95
C GLY A 167 5.77 -4.13 22.57
N GLY A 168 5.29 -4.70 21.51
CA GLY A 168 5.42 -4.11 20.17
C GLY A 168 4.67 -2.77 20.14
N ARG A 169 5.35 -1.70 19.73
CA ARG A 169 4.65 -0.45 19.44
C ARG A 169 3.67 -0.75 18.29
N PRO A 170 2.41 -0.32 18.45
CA PRO A 170 1.44 -0.44 17.36
C PRO A 170 1.91 0.34 16.15
#